data_a5f9d5d47d4ca17ff5d2381e38fcaf85
#
_entry.id   a5f9d5d47d4ca17ff5d2381e38fcaf85
#
_cell.length_a   1.000
_cell.length_b   1.000
_cell.length_c   1.000
_cell.angle_alpha   90.00
_cell.angle_beta   90.00
_cell.angle_gamma   90.00
#
_symmetry.space_group_name_H-M   'P 1'
#
loop_
_entity.id
_entity.type
_entity.pdbx_description
1 polymer ?
#
loop_
_entity_poly.entity_id
_entity_poly.type
_entity_poly.pdbx_seq_one_letter_code
_entity_poly.pdbx_strand_id
1 'polypeptide(L)'
;HPTLVEIPDDVFYAAMLTLFYTERVSKAYRMMQVRQQLDHLSPEMEGLKEDIEFFRKAADYYEFHRIKEAEQIVNELLKKYPGHPGFMKFKCRFLMEDAGENRVEAERFLDKALKMFPEDGYFLKYKADIFWMDGEMQKAAELYLQVKNKTTNGIVWMEMDRFFRGYKSEILKSCEELIANHNKKEALALMELWSRLIPEDDDIQGALYLAKTVCARTQSEIEKEIGEIRAVIGTQMITPVSVEKNPGKSRKQIKSDRTSDETSADDVNKKVSDPSAETEEVKAPADIQVKVSEEHKMYRKALTRAWKRLGYSDELAELRTQIICTGEESELEWLAEQVRNRQFRREEKACAYKLVGDVRMKQGQTREAFANYRKALEYEMPSYVRTELYRIFINDLNDGSRQAKSFGKKTDITVVLDKWLDKYESIEDIKKIVQTVTVK
;
A
#
# COMPACT_ATOMS: atom_id res chain seq x y z
N HIS A 1 27.93 -18.66 -41.29
CA HIS A 1 26.85 -19.11 -42.17
C HIS A 1 27.23 -18.77 -43.59
N PRO A 2 27.45 -19.73 -44.52
CA PRO A 2 27.84 -19.44 -45.90
C PRO A 2 26.84 -18.55 -46.62
N THR A 3 25.56 -18.58 -46.26
CA THR A 3 24.48 -17.76 -46.81
C THR A 3 24.65 -16.25 -46.63
N LEU A 4 25.47 -15.77 -45.69
CA LEU A 4 25.70 -14.33 -45.49
C LEU A 4 26.60 -13.72 -46.58
N VAL A 5 27.46 -14.54 -47.20
CA VAL A 5 28.35 -14.10 -48.31
C VAL A 5 27.59 -13.99 -49.62
N GLU A 6 26.51 -14.76 -49.78
CA GLU A 6 25.68 -14.76 -51.00
C GLU A 6 24.72 -13.56 -51.08
N ILE A 7 24.52 -12.80 -49.98
CA ILE A 7 23.68 -11.62 -49.95
C ILE A 7 24.43 -10.45 -50.64
N PRO A 8 23.87 -9.79 -51.64
CA PRO A 8 24.48 -8.61 -52.27
C PRO A 8 24.75 -7.51 -51.22
N ASP A 9 25.84 -6.76 -51.41
CA ASP A 9 26.32 -5.75 -50.45
C ASP A 9 25.28 -4.68 -50.12
N ASP A 10 24.58 -4.19 -51.14
CA ASP A 10 23.53 -3.18 -51.02
C ASP A 10 22.33 -3.69 -50.17
N VAL A 11 21.92 -4.95 -50.37
CA VAL A 11 20.84 -5.60 -49.60
C VAL A 11 21.26 -5.83 -48.16
N PHE A 12 22.50 -6.31 -47.97
CA PHE A 12 23.03 -6.54 -46.62
C PHE A 12 23.18 -5.21 -45.86
N TYR A 13 23.72 -4.17 -46.48
CA TYR A 13 23.84 -2.84 -45.91
C TYR A 13 22.47 -2.26 -45.54
N ALA A 14 21.48 -2.33 -46.43
CA ALA A 14 20.12 -1.91 -46.13
C ALA A 14 19.52 -2.64 -44.91
N ALA A 15 19.77 -3.96 -44.79
CA ALA A 15 19.35 -4.73 -43.63
C ALA A 15 20.07 -4.30 -42.35
N MET A 16 21.37 -4.00 -42.42
CA MET A 16 22.14 -3.49 -41.27
C MET A 16 21.68 -2.11 -40.82
N LEU A 17 21.41 -1.20 -41.76
CA LEU A 17 20.80 0.10 -41.48
C LEU A 17 19.42 -0.05 -40.81
N THR A 18 18.59 -0.97 -41.31
CA THR A 18 17.29 -1.25 -40.68
C THR A 18 17.44 -1.71 -39.24
N LEU A 19 18.38 -2.63 -38.97
CA LEU A 19 18.67 -3.08 -37.59
C LEU A 19 19.21 -1.93 -36.74
N PHE A 20 20.03 -1.08 -37.32
CA PHE A 20 20.59 0.08 -36.62
C PHE A 20 19.50 1.07 -36.19
N TYR A 21 18.64 1.51 -37.13
CA TYR A 21 17.55 2.44 -36.83
C TYR A 21 16.40 1.85 -35.97
N THR A 22 16.29 0.50 -35.96
CA THR A 22 15.34 -0.18 -35.04
C THR A 22 15.95 -0.52 -33.67
N GLU A 23 17.07 0.13 -33.34
CA GLU A 23 17.78 -0.05 -32.03
C GLU A 23 18.32 -1.48 -31.80
N ARG A 24 18.38 -2.31 -32.82
CA ARG A 24 19.02 -3.63 -32.78
C ARG A 24 20.51 -3.56 -33.12
N VAL A 25 21.18 -2.52 -32.62
CA VAL A 25 22.56 -2.15 -32.89
C VAL A 25 23.54 -3.30 -32.66
N SER A 26 23.41 -4.01 -31.55
CA SER A 26 24.27 -5.17 -31.24
C SER A 26 24.11 -6.31 -32.24
N LYS A 27 22.91 -6.49 -32.80
CA LYS A 27 22.66 -7.51 -33.82
C LYS A 27 23.28 -7.11 -35.14
N ALA A 28 23.11 -5.85 -35.59
CA ALA A 28 23.77 -5.31 -36.76
C ALA A 28 25.29 -5.47 -36.71
N TYR A 29 25.88 -5.08 -35.58
CA TYR A 29 27.31 -5.20 -35.35
C TYR A 29 27.82 -6.65 -35.44
N ARG A 30 27.18 -7.60 -34.77
CA ARG A 30 27.55 -9.01 -34.86
C ARG A 30 27.46 -9.57 -36.29
N MET A 31 26.42 -9.20 -37.02
CA MET A 31 26.26 -9.66 -38.40
C MET A 31 27.35 -9.11 -39.30
N MET A 32 27.75 -7.84 -39.14
CA MET A 32 28.87 -7.25 -39.87
C MET A 32 30.21 -7.92 -39.49
N GLN A 33 30.45 -8.21 -38.20
CA GLN A 33 31.63 -8.96 -37.78
C GLN A 33 31.71 -10.34 -38.41
N VAL A 34 30.60 -11.09 -38.45
CA VAL A 34 30.58 -12.42 -39.07
C VAL A 34 30.85 -12.32 -40.56
N ARG A 35 30.24 -11.34 -41.26
CA ARG A 35 30.52 -11.13 -42.70
C ARG A 35 32.00 -10.78 -42.93
N GLN A 36 32.60 -9.90 -42.14
CA GLN A 36 33.99 -9.51 -42.23
C GLN A 36 34.98 -10.69 -42.05
N GLN A 37 34.57 -11.70 -41.23
CA GLN A 37 35.36 -12.91 -41.05
C GLN A 37 35.28 -13.89 -42.22
N LEU A 38 34.16 -13.84 -42.98
CA LEU A 38 33.90 -14.74 -44.10
C LEU A 38 34.34 -14.14 -45.44
N ASP A 39 34.30 -12.84 -45.58
CA ASP A 39 34.60 -12.10 -46.79
C ASP A 39 35.11 -10.70 -46.39
N HIS A 40 34.69 -9.65 -47.08
CA HIS A 40 35.01 -8.25 -46.78
C HIS A 40 33.73 -7.46 -46.47
N LEU A 41 33.88 -6.26 -45.91
CA LEU A 41 32.83 -5.28 -45.77
C LEU A 41 32.99 -4.20 -46.86
N SER A 42 31.90 -3.70 -47.42
CA SER A 42 31.95 -2.51 -48.25
C SER A 42 32.36 -1.28 -47.41
N PRO A 43 32.90 -0.22 -48.01
CA PRO A 43 33.30 0.99 -47.27
C PRO A 43 32.15 1.61 -46.45
N GLU A 44 30.92 1.50 -46.96
CA GLU A 44 29.73 2.00 -46.27
C GLU A 44 29.43 1.16 -44.98
N MET A 45 29.62 -0.17 -45.07
CA MET A 45 29.47 -1.07 -43.93
C MET A 45 30.58 -0.90 -42.90
N GLU A 46 31.82 -0.68 -43.35
CA GLU A 46 32.93 -0.35 -42.43
C GLU A 46 32.66 0.94 -41.69
N GLY A 47 32.21 2.00 -42.35
CA GLY A 47 31.83 3.26 -41.75
C GLY A 47 30.65 3.11 -40.74
N LEU A 48 29.64 2.30 -41.08
CA LEU A 48 28.55 2.04 -40.14
C LEU A 48 29.02 1.23 -38.92
N LYS A 49 29.93 0.28 -39.12
CA LYS A 49 30.52 -0.50 -38.01
C LYS A 49 31.33 0.38 -37.06
N GLU A 50 32.15 1.30 -37.62
CA GLU A 50 32.91 2.29 -36.84
C GLU A 50 31.98 3.21 -36.05
N ASP A 51 30.88 3.68 -36.64
CA ASP A 51 29.88 4.51 -35.94
C ASP A 51 29.21 3.76 -34.78
N ILE A 52 28.95 2.46 -34.96
CA ILE A 52 28.41 1.61 -33.88
C ILE A 52 29.44 1.43 -32.74
N GLU A 53 30.71 1.22 -33.10
CA GLU A 53 31.80 1.13 -32.12
C GLU A 53 31.96 2.43 -31.36
N PHE A 54 31.86 3.56 -32.07
CA PHE A 54 31.92 4.89 -31.49
C PHE A 54 30.74 5.14 -30.52
N PHE A 55 29.53 4.71 -30.88
CA PHE A 55 28.38 4.76 -29.97
C PHE A 55 28.56 3.89 -28.72
N ARG A 56 29.09 2.67 -28.87
CA ARG A 56 29.41 1.82 -27.72
C ARG A 56 30.40 2.48 -26.77
N LYS A 57 31.41 3.17 -27.31
CA LYS A 57 32.35 3.95 -26.52
C LYS A 57 31.66 5.08 -25.75
N ALA A 58 30.63 5.71 -26.32
CA ALA A 58 29.81 6.69 -25.61
C ALA A 58 29.07 6.07 -24.43
N ALA A 59 28.50 4.86 -24.60
CA ALA A 59 27.86 4.12 -23.50
C ALA A 59 28.86 3.78 -22.38
N ASP A 60 30.06 3.29 -22.74
CA ASP A 60 31.12 3.02 -21.76
C ASP A 60 31.52 4.30 -20.99
N TYR A 61 31.72 5.42 -21.70
CA TYR A 61 32.02 6.70 -21.06
C TYR A 61 30.91 7.13 -20.09
N TYR A 62 29.66 6.93 -20.46
CA TYR A 62 28.53 7.23 -19.60
C TYR A 62 28.54 6.37 -18.32
N GLU A 63 28.78 5.06 -18.45
CA GLU A 63 28.88 4.16 -17.29
C GLU A 63 30.03 4.54 -16.35
N PHE A 64 31.13 5.07 -16.87
CA PHE A 64 32.25 5.58 -16.10
C PHE A 64 32.09 7.06 -15.65
N HIS A 65 30.88 7.62 -15.69
CA HIS A 65 30.59 9.01 -15.31
C HIS A 65 31.37 10.09 -16.10
N ARG A 66 31.87 9.76 -17.29
CA ARG A 66 32.53 10.69 -18.23
C ARG A 66 31.48 11.30 -19.17
N ILE A 67 30.54 12.05 -18.59
CA ILE A 67 29.34 12.52 -19.29
C ILE A 67 29.66 13.40 -20.48
N LYS A 68 30.63 14.34 -20.34
CA LYS A 68 31.01 15.28 -21.41
C LYS A 68 31.56 14.60 -22.65
N GLU A 69 32.40 13.58 -22.45
CA GLU A 69 32.99 12.81 -23.56
C GLU A 69 31.91 11.94 -24.24
N ALA A 70 31.04 11.33 -23.44
CA ALA A 70 29.89 10.58 -23.98
C ALA A 70 28.97 11.49 -24.81
N GLU A 71 28.68 12.68 -24.33
CA GLU A 71 27.83 13.66 -25.00
C GLU A 71 28.44 14.17 -26.30
N GLN A 72 29.75 14.42 -26.36
CA GLN A 72 30.44 14.81 -27.59
C GLN A 72 30.24 13.78 -28.68
N ILE A 73 30.47 12.50 -28.37
CA ILE A 73 30.28 11.40 -29.32
C ILE A 73 28.82 11.34 -29.82
N VAL A 74 27.85 11.42 -28.91
CA VAL A 74 26.43 11.37 -29.28
C VAL A 74 26.04 12.57 -30.15
N ASN A 75 26.57 13.76 -29.87
CA ASN A 75 26.33 14.94 -30.68
C ASN A 75 26.93 14.82 -32.11
N GLU A 76 28.10 14.20 -32.26
CA GLU A 76 28.69 13.91 -33.58
C GLU A 76 27.84 12.89 -34.36
N LEU A 77 27.43 11.81 -33.69
CA LEU A 77 26.56 10.80 -34.31
C LEU A 77 25.19 11.37 -34.69
N LEU A 78 24.62 12.28 -33.91
CA LEU A 78 23.35 12.95 -34.22
C LEU A 78 23.47 13.93 -35.40
N LYS A 79 24.65 14.48 -35.71
CA LYS A 79 24.89 15.25 -36.93
C LYS A 79 24.84 14.35 -38.15
N LYS A 80 25.41 13.14 -38.06
CA LYS A 80 25.42 12.14 -39.17
C LYS A 80 24.06 11.42 -39.27
N TYR A 81 23.39 11.16 -38.15
CA TYR A 81 22.13 10.40 -38.08
C TYR A 81 21.06 11.15 -37.23
N PRO A 82 20.54 12.30 -37.72
CA PRO A 82 19.72 13.22 -36.93
C PRO A 82 18.38 12.66 -36.46
N GLY A 83 17.93 11.55 -37.05
CA GLY A 83 16.68 10.87 -36.70
C GLY A 83 16.87 9.53 -35.99
N HIS A 84 18.10 9.19 -35.55
CA HIS A 84 18.33 7.90 -34.91
C HIS A 84 17.77 7.85 -33.49
N PRO A 85 16.77 6.98 -33.17
CA PRO A 85 16.08 7.02 -31.89
C PRO A 85 17.00 6.76 -30.70
N GLY A 86 17.94 5.81 -30.79
CA GLY A 86 18.88 5.49 -29.71
C GLY A 86 19.78 6.66 -29.36
N PHE A 87 20.29 7.41 -30.34
CA PHE A 87 21.13 8.60 -30.08
C PHE A 87 20.31 9.73 -29.49
N MET A 88 19.07 9.89 -29.95
CA MET A 88 18.15 10.87 -29.38
C MET A 88 17.81 10.54 -27.92
N LYS A 89 17.62 9.26 -27.56
CA LYS A 89 17.42 8.82 -26.18
C LYS A 89 18.61 9.16 -25.29
N PHE A 90 19.83 8.88 -25.77
CA PHE A 90 21.05 9.25 -25.04
C PHE A 90 21.16 10.76 -24.86
N LYS A 91 20.90 11.56 -25.88
CA LYS A 91 20.92 13.03 -25.75
C LYS A 91 19.87 13.51 -24.76
N CYS A 92 18.64 12.97 -24.79
CA CYS A 92 17.63 13.28 -23.79
C CYS A 92 18.12 12.94 -22.37
N ARG A 93 18.78 11.79 -22.19
CA ARG A 93 19.31 11.37 -20.89
C ARG A 93 20.31 12.37 -20.34
N PHE A 94 21.27 12.82 -21.16
CA PHE A 94 22.24 13.85 -20.75
C PHE A 94 21.55 15.16 -20.34
N LEU A 95 20.61 15.63 -21.15
CA LEU A 95 19.87 16.84 -20.89
C LEU A 95 19.01 16.73 -19.62
N MET A 96 18.53 15.53 -19.28
CA MET A 96 17.75 15.29 -18.06
C MET A 96 18.62 15.19 -16.80
N GLU A 97 19.87 14.74 -16.90
CA GLU A 97 20.81 14.76 -15.77
C GLU A 97 21.18 16.18 -15.34
N ASP A 98 21.27 17.10 -16.31
CA ASP A 98 21.53 18.53 -16.11
C ASP A 98 20.25 19.39 -16.15
N ALA A 99 19.09 18.79 -15.92
CA ALA A 99 17.79 19.44 -16.12
C ALA A 99 17.57 20.69 -15.23
N GLY A 100 18.37 20.88 -14.19
CA GLY A 100 18.37 22.11 -13.40
C GLY A 100 18.88 23.34 -14.18
N GLU A 101 19.90 23.17 -15.02
CA GLU A 101 20.53 24.26 -15.79
C GLU A 101 20.05 24.29 -17.26
N ASN A 102 19.83 23.12 -17.86
CA ASN A 102 19.54 22.97 -19.30
C ASN A 102 18.08 22.59 -19.62
N ARG A 103 17.16 22.88 -18.72
CA ARG A 103 15.77 22.44 -18.82
C ARG A 103 15.07 22.85 -20.14
N VAL A 104 15.22 24.10 -20.54
CA VAL A 104 14.59 24.60 -21.78
C VAL A 104 15.10 23.86 -23.01
N GLU A 105 16.40 23.51 -23.02
CA GLU A 105 16.98 22.71 -24.10
C GLU A 105 16.45 21.28 -24.07
N ALA A 106 16.40 20.66 -22.89
CA ALA A 106 15.83 19.33 -22.69
C ALA A 106 14.41 19.24 -23.23
N GLU A 107 13.58 20.21 -22.86
CA GLU A 107 12.18 20.26 -23.30
C GLU A 107 12.04 20.44 -24.81
N ARG A 108 12.78 21.37 -25.42
CA ARG A 108 12.77 21.57 -26.87
C ARG A 108 13.22 20.33 -27.63
N PHE A 109 14.29 19.68 -27.16
CA PHE A 109 14.82 18.50 -27.79
C PHE A 109 13.83 17.32 -27.68
N LEU A 110 13.22 17.17 -26.51
CA LEU A 110 12.22 16.15 -26.23
C LEU A 110 10.96 16.35 -27.08
N ASP A 111 10.48 17.59 -27.22
CA ASP A 111 9.33 17.88 -28.10
C ASP A 111 9.63 17.55 -29.56
N LYS A 112 10.88 17.77 -30.02
CA LYS A 112 11.32 17.33 -31.33
C LYS A 112 11.33 15.80 -31.45
N ALA A 113 11.82 15.12 -30.42
CA ALA A 113 11.86 13.66 -30.39
C ALA A 113 10.44 13.06 -30.40
N LEU A 114 9.52 13.60 -29.63
CA LEU A 114 8.11 13.16 -29.57
C LEU A 114 7.34 13.45 -30.87
N LYS A 115 7.71 14.48 -31.65
CA LYS A 115 7.14 14.68 -32.99
C LYS A 115 7.55 13.57 -33.94
N MET A 116 8.74 13.02 -33.81
CA MET A 116 9.25 11.92 -34.65
C MET A 116 8.80 10.55 -34.15
N PHE A 117 8.71 10.39 -32.83
CA PHE A 117 8.42 9.12 -32.15
C PHE A 117 7.36 9.33 -31.06
N PRO A 118 6.08 9.59 -31.42
CA PRO A 118 5.05 10.02 -30.46
C PRO A 118 4.64 8.93 -29.45
N GLU A 119 4.97 7.67 -29.72
CA GLU A 119 4.62 6.54 -28.87
C GLU A 119 5.83 5.89 -28.17
N ASP A 120 7.02 6.47 -28.33
CA ASP A 120 8.22 5.92 -27.71
C ASP A 120 8.18 6.13 -26.18
N GLY A 121 8.25 5.02 -25.43
CA GLY A 121 8.13 5.03 -23.98
C GLY A 121 9.22 5.83 -23.25
N TYR A 122 10.45 5.91 -23.80
CA TYR A 122 11.51 6.72 -23.21
C TYR A 122 11.20 8.21 -23.29
N PHE A 123 10.80 8.69 -24.46
CA PHE A 123 10.50 10.10 -24.65
C PHE A 123 9.26 10.52 -23.85
N LEU A 124 8.24 9.68 -23.81
CA LEU A 124 7.04 9.92 -22.98
C LEU A 124 7.42 9.94 -21.49
N LYS A 125 8.28 9.02 -21.04
CA LYS A 125 8.76 8.98 -19.65
C LYS A 125 9.53 10.25 -19.29
N TYR A 126 10.47 10.70 -20.13
CA TYR A 126 11.20 11.94 -19.87
C TYR A 126 10.31 13.18 -19.87
N LYS A 127 9.27 13.21 -20.73
CA LYS A 127 8.28 14.30 -20.66
C LYS A 127 7.48 14.28 -19.36
N ALA A 128 7.14 13.09 -18.86
CA ALA A 128 6.52 12.93 -17.56
C ALA A 128 7.44 13.38 -16.41
N ASP A 129 8.74 13.04 -16.49
CA ASP A 129 9.74 13.51 -15.51
C ASP A 129 9.82 15.04 -15.46
N ILE A 130 9.73 15.71 -16.61
CA ILE A 130 9.70 17.18 -16.67
C ILE A 130 8.45 17.73 -15.97
N PHE A 131 7.27 17.20 -16.25
CA PHE A 131 6.04 17.62 -15.56
C PHE A 131 6.11 17.36 -14.06
N TRP A 132 6.74 16.28 -13.64
CA TRP A 132 6.99 16.01 -12.23
C TRP A 132 7.86 17.11 -11.57
N MET A 133 8.98 17.47 -12.22
CA MET A 133 9.86 18.53 -11.73
C MET A 133 9.16 19.89 -11.65
N ASP A 134 8.12 20.12 -12.49
CA ASP A 134 7.27 21.33 -12.48
C ASP A 134 6.22 21.33 -11.37
N GLY A 135 6.10 20.23 -10.63
CA GLY A 135 5.01 20.04 -9.67
C GLY A 135 3.66 19.70 -10.33
N GLU A 136 3.63 19.50 -11.66
CA GLU A 136 2.43 19.12 -12.40
C GLU A 136 2.16 17.60 -12.29
N MET A 137 2.04 17.12 -11.06
CA MET A 137 1.99 15.68 -10.72
C MET A 137 0.88 14.91 -11.44
N GLN A 138 -0.25 15.56 -11.73
CA GLN A 138 -1.35 14.92 -12.45
C GLN A 138 -0.97 14.66 -13.90
N LYS A 139 -0.39 15.64 -14.60
CA LYS A 139 0.07 15.47 -15.99
C LYS A 139 1.20 14.44 -16.09
N ALA A 140 2.10 14.46 -15.11
CA ALA A 140 3.15 13.44 -15.02
C ALA A 140 2.55 12.03 -14.89
N ALA A 141 1.60 11.83 -13.98
CA ALA A 141 0.93 10.55 -13.78
C ALA A 141 0.17 10.06 -15.03
N GLU A 142 -0.51 10.96 -15.74
CA GLU A 142 -1.20 10.64 -17.00
C GLU A 142 -0.22 10.13 -18.06
N LEU A 143 0.94 10.76 -18.22
CA LEU A 143 1.97 10.31 -19.16
C LEU A 143 2.63 9.00 -18.72
N TYR A 144 2.97 8.84 -17.44
CA TYR A 144 3.49 7.57 -16.94
C TYR A 144 2.50 6.42 -17.17
N LEU A 145 1.20 6.67 -17.03
CA LEU A 145 0.17 5.68 -17.34
C LEU A 145 0.14 5.33 -18.83
N GLN A 146 0.32 6.32 -19.73
CA GLN A 146 0.47 6.07 -21.16
C GLN A 146 1.70 5.21 -21.44
N VAL A 147 2.84 5.51 -20.83
CA VAL A 147 4.06 4.69 -20.93
C VAL A 147 3.78 3.27 -20.48
N LYS A 148 3.13 3.12 -19.32
CA LYS A 148 2.76 1.81 -18.77
C LYS A 148 1.92 0.98 -19.73
N ASN A 149 1.01 1.60 -20.45
CA ASN A 149 0.09 0.91 -21.35
C ASN A 149 0.70 0.62 -22.73
N LYS A 150 1.70 1.39 -23.18
CA LYS A 150 2.22 1.33 -24.54
C LYS A 150 3.58 0.67 -24.67
N THR A 151 4.42 0.74 -23.64
CA THR A 151 5.77 0.20 -23.73
C THR A 151 5.89 -1.21 -23.17
N THR A 152 6.64 -2.06 -23.86
CA THR A 152 7.07 -3.38 -23.36
C THR A 152 8.53 -3.37 -22.91
N ASN A 153 9.18 -2.19 -22.91
CA ASN A 153 10.60 -2.08 -22.58
C ASN A 153 10.84 -2.17 -21.07
N GLY A 154 11.44 -3.29 -20.64
CA GLY A 154 11.72 -3.58 -19.24
C GLY A 154 12.61 -2.55 -18.53
N ILE A 155 13.51 -1.87 -19.27
CA ILE A 155 14.40 -0.85 -18.70
C ILE A 155 13.58 0.39 -18.30
N VAL A 156 12.68 0.85 -19.16
CA VAL A 156 11.78 1.97 -18.86
C VAL A 156 10.94 1.66 -17.63
N TRP A 157 10.44 0.42 -17.51
CA TRP A 157 9.69 -0.03 -16.35
C TRP A 157 10.51 0.00 -15.06
N MET A 158 11.75 -0.49 -15.10
CA MET A 158 12.64 -0.47 -13.93
C MET A 158 12.98 0.96 -13.49
N GLU A 159 13.20 1.87 -14.44
CA GLU A 159 13.47 3.29 -14.14
C GLU A 159 12.24 3.95 -13.52
N MET A 160 11.04 3.69 -14.04
CA MET A 160 9.78 4.19 -13.49
C MET A 160 9.51 3.64 -12.09
N ASP A 161 9.69 2.34 -11.86
CA ASP A 161 9.49 1.71 -10.55
C ASP A 161 10.44 2.31 -9.50
N ARG A 162 11.72 2.49 -9.85
CA ARG A 162 12.70 3.16 -8.97
C ARG A 162 12.29 4.59 -8.66
N PHE A 163 11.83 5.32 -9.66
CA PHE A 163 11.34 6.68 -9.50
C PHE A 163 10.14 6.73 -8.55
N PHE A 164 9.12 5.90 -8.77
CA PHE A 164 7.93 5.89 -7.94
C PHE A 164 8.22 5.54 -6.47
N ARG A 165 9.12 4.58 -6.22
CA ARG A 165 9.56 4.26 -4.86
C ARG A 165 10.31 5.42 -4.19
N GLY A 166 11.11 6.15 -4.94
CA GLY A 166 11.84 7.32 -4.43
C GLY A 166 10.93 8.48 -4.04
N TYR A 167 9.89 8.71 -4.81
CA TYR A 167 8.99 9.87 -4.65
C TYR A 167 7.62 9.56 -4.03
N LYS A 168 7.42 8.35 -3.52
CA LYS A 168 6.16 7.95 -2.89
C LYS A 168 5.71 8.91 -1.77
N SER A 169 6.63 9.34 -0.92
CA SER A 169 6.34 10.27 0.17
C SER A 169 5.82 11.62 -0.32
N GLU A 170 6.33 12.11 -1.44
CA GLU A 170 5.90 13.39 -2.04
C GLU A 170 4.51 13.28 -2.66
N ILE A 171 4.21 12.14 -3.32
CA ILE A 171 2.87 11.85 -3.85
C ILE A 171 1.84 11.85 -2.72
N LEU A 172 2.13 11.14 -1.62
CA LEU A 172 1.25 11.07 -0.46
C LEU A 172 1.06 12.43 0.20
N LYS A 173 2.15 13.20 0.36
CA LYS A 173 2.12 14.56 0.91
C LYS A 173 1.27 15.49 0.05
N SER A 174 1.42 15.43 -1.27
CA SER A 174 0.61 16.22 -2.20
C SER A 174 -0.89 15.92 -2.08
N CYS A 175 -1.25 14.64 -1.92
CA CYS A 175 -2.64 14.26 -1.65
C CYS A 175 -3.16 14.87 -0.34
N GLU A 176 -2.39 14.80 0.74
CA GLU A 176 -2.76 15.38 2.03
C GLU A 176 -2.90 16.91 1.96
N GLU A 177 -2.00 17.60 1.25
CA GLU A 177 -2.04 19.04 1.04
C GLU A 177 -3.29 19.47 0.23
N LEU A 178 -3.62 18.74 -0.85
CA LEU A 178 -4.84 18.98 -1.61
C LEU A 178 -6.09 18.80 -0.75
N ILE A 179 -6.13 17.80 0.10
CA ILE A 179 -7.24 17.58 1.05
C ILE A 179 -7.31 18.72 2.07
N ALA A 180 -6.19 19.15 2.63
CA ALA A 180 -6.11 20.25 3.60
C ALA A 180 -6.59 21.58 2.98
N ASN A 181 -6.24 21.83 1.73
CA ASN A 181 -6.64 23.01 0.96
C ASN A 181 -8.07 22.91 0.38
N HIS A 182 -8.85 21.92 0.79
CA HIS A 182 -10.21 21.67 0.31
C HIS A 182 -10.35 21.29 -1.18
N ASN A 183 -9.25 21.00 -1.87
CA ASN A 183 -9.21 20.58 -3.28
C ASN A 183 -9.46 19.05 -3.42
N LYS A 184 -10.56 18.59 -2.82
CA LYS A 184 -10.87 17.16 -2.67
C LYS A 184 -10.96 16.39 -3.99
N LYS A 185 -11.54 17.02 -5.02
CA LYS A 185 -11.69 16.39 -6.35
C LYS A 185 -10.35 16.17 -7.04
N GLU A 186 -9.44 17.14 -6.91
CA GLU A 186 -8.09 17.04 -7.45
C GLU A 186 -7.29 15.96 -6.73
N ALA A 187 -7.40 15.88 -5.38
CA ALA A 187 -6.81 14.81 -4.60
C ALA A 187 -7.31 13.43 -5.06
N LEU A 188 -8.62 13.28 -5.30
CA LEU A 188 -9.19 12.03 -5.78
C LEU A 188 -8.67 11.69 -7.18
N ALA A 189 -8.71 12.62 -8.13
CA ALA A 189 -8.21 12.42 -9.48
C ALA A 189 -6.72 12.04 -9.50
N LEU A 190 -5.91 12.72 -8.69
CA LEU A 190 -4.49 12.41 -8.53
C LEU A 190 -4.29 10.97 -8.03
N MET A 191 -4.99 10.59 -6.96
CA MET A 191 -4.81 9.26 -6.38
C MET A 191 -5.39 8.13 -7.25
N GLU A 192 -6.43 8.39 -8.03
CA GLU A 192 -6.94 7.43 -9.04
C GLU A 192 -5.90 7.11 -10.12
N LEU A 193 -5.11 8.09 -10.55
CA LEU A 193 -4.02 7.88 -11.50
C LEU A 193 -2.87 7.08 -10.87
N TRP A 194 -2.42 7.48 -9.69
CA TRP A 194 -1.32 6.81 -9.00
C TRP A 194 -1.67 5.38 -8.58
N SER A 195 -2.90 5.12 -8.16
CA SER A 195 -3.35 3.75 -7.83
C SER A 195 -3.35 2.80 -9.03
N ARG A 196 -3.54 3.31 -10.25
CA ARG A 196 -3.40 2.52 -11.49
C ARG A 196 -1.94 2.31 -11.86
N LEU A 197 -1.07 3.27 -11.56
CA LEU A 197 0.37 3.17 -11.80
C LEU A 197 1.02 2.17 -10.85
N ILE A 198 0.68 2.21 -9.58
CA ILE A 198 1.25 1.39 -8.52
C ILE A 198 0.13 0.68 -7.74
N PRO A 199 -0.56 -0.29 -8.36
CA PRO A 199 -1.73 -0.94 -7.75
C PRO A 199 -1.37 -1.81 -6.53
N GLU A 200 -0.11 -2.21 -6.39
CA GLU A 200 0.38 -3.10 -5.33
C GLU A 200 0.91 -2.33 -4.11
N ASP A 201 0.96 -0.99 -4.17
CA ASP A 201 1.44 -0.18 -3.05
C ASP A 201 0.30 0.17 -2.09
N ASP A 202 0.35 -0.38 -0.89
CA ASP A 202 -0.68 -0.23 0.14
C ASP A 202 -0.89 1.23 0.58
N ASP A 203 0.18 2.04 0.65
CA ASP A 203 0.06 3.44 1.05
C ASP A 203 -0.67 4.26 -0.02
N ILE A 204 -0.36 4.01 -1.30
CA ILE A 204 -1.05 4.65 -2.42
C ILE A 204 -2.52 4.24 -2.47
N GLN A 205 -2.83 2.95 -2.30
CA GLN A 205 -4.21 2.48 -2.21
C GLN A 205 -4.94 3.06 -1.00
N GLY A 206 -4.30 3.11 0.15
CA GLY A 206 -4.84 3.74 1.36
C GLY A 206 -5.11 5.24 1.18
N ALA A 207 -4.24 5.97 0.46
CA ALA A 207 -4.43 7.37 0.13
C ALA A 207 -5.60 7.58 -0.86
N LEU A 208 -5.82 6.64 -1.81
CA LEU A 208 -7.01 6.65 -2.66
C LEU A 208 -8.28 6.53 -1.81
N TYR A 209 -8.32 5.61 -0.84
CA TYR A 209 -9.48 5.48 0.06
C TYR A 209 -9.66 6.72 0.94
N LEU A 210 -8.58 7.37 1.38
CA LEU A 210 -8.65 8.64 2.09
C LEU A 210 -9.32 9.71 1.23
N ALA A 211 -8.89 9.87 -0.03
CA ALA A 211 -9.46 10.82 -0.97
C ALA A 211 -10.94 10.52 -1.28
N LYS A 212 -11.31 9.25 -1.52
CA LYS A 212 -12.70 8.81 -1.70
C LYS A 212 -13.55 9.14 -0.48
N THR A 213 -13.08 8.80 0.72
CA THR A 213 -13.78 9.08 1.99
C THR A 213 -14.05 10.58 2.15
N VAL A 214 -13.09 11.43 1.79
CA VAL A 214 -13.24 12.89 1.89
C VAL A 214 -14.20 13.43 0.83
N CYS A 215 -14.26 12.84 -0.34
CA CYS A 215 -15.18 13.19 -1.44
C CYS A 215 -16.60 12.67 -1.25
N ALA A 216 -16.80 11.59 -0.49
CA ALA A 216 -18.11 10.98 -0.25
C ALA A 216 -19.13 12.04 0.23
N ARG A 217 -20.34 11.99 -0.29
CA ARG A 217 -21.41 12.98 0.02
C ARG A 217 -22.42 12.46 1.01
N THR A 218 -22.66 11.14 0.97
CA THR A 218 -23.69 10.47 1.77
C THR A 218 -23.06 9.53 2.81
N GLN A 219 -23.83 9.24 3.85
CA GLN A 219 -23.43 8.25 4.86
C GLN A 219 -23.21 6.87 4.21
N SER A 220 -24.05 6.48 3.26
CA SER A 220 -23.95 5.18 2.56
C SER A 220 -22.66 5.05 1.76
N GLU A 221 -22.20 6.12 1.10
CA GLU A 221 -20.91 6.15 0.42
C GLU A 221 -19.75 5.95 1.41
N ILE A 222 -19.79 6.63 2.56
CA ILE A 222 -18.77 6.46 3.60
C ILE A 222 -18.77 5.03 4.15
N GLU A 223 -19.94 4.46 4.42
CA GLU A 223 -20.09 3.06 4.89
C GLU A 223 -19.51 2.07 3.88
N LYS A 224 -19.71 2.31 2.58
CA LYS A 224 -19.13 1.49 1.51
C LYS A 224 -17.61 1.53 1.54
N GLU A 225 -17.00 2.71 1.59
CA GLU A 225 -15.53 2.86 1.66
C GLU A 225 -14.96 2.17 2.92
N ILE A 226 -15.62 2.31 4.07
CA ILE A 226 -15.23 1.59 5.30
C ILE A 226 -15.27 0.08 5.09
N GLY A 227 -16.30 -0.44 4.42
CA GLY A 227 -16.44 -1.86 4.11
C GLY A 227 -15.30 -2.38 3.24
N GLU A 228 -14.95 -1.64 2.20
CA GLU A 228 -13.85 -1.96 1.30
C GLU A 228 -12.48 -1.93 2.03
N ILE A 229 -12.20 -0.88 2.81
CA ILE A 229 -10.97 -0.78 3.61
C ILE A 229 -10.84 -1.95 4.59
N ARG A 230 -11.94 -2.30 5.29
CA ARG A 230 -11.94 -3.42 6.24
C ARG A 230 -11.70 -4.76 5.55
N ALA A 231 -12.21 -4.95 4.34
CA ALA A 231 -11.96 -6.15 3.55
C ALA A 231 -10.46 -6.27 3.19
N VAL A 232 -9.83 -5.18 2.78
CA VAL A 232 -8.40 -5.16 2.47
C VAL A 232 -7.56 -5.48 3.71
N ILE A 233 -7.76 -4.76 4.82
CA ILE A 233 -7.03 -5.01 6.07
C ILE A 233 -7.28 -6.44 6.58
N GLY A 234 -8.50 -6.94 6.53
CA GLY A 234 -8.87 -8.28 6.99
C GLY A 234 -8.24 -9.41 6.16
N THR A 235 -8.10 -9.24 4.85
CA THR A 235 -7.44 -10.23 3.98
C THR A 235 -5.93 -10.29 4.22
N GLN A 236 -5.30 -9.18 4.56
CA GLN A 236 -3.86 -9.11 4.84
C GLN A 236 -3.48 -9.66 6.22
N MET A 237 -4.37 -9.56 7.22
CA MET A 237 -4.16 -10.20 8.53
C MET A 237 -4.21 -11.73 8.49
N ILE A 238 -4.80 -12.33 7.44
CA ILE A 238 -4.92 -13.78 7.27
C ILE A 238 -3.72 -14.37 6.52
N THR A 239 -2.94 -13.58 5.80
CA THR A 239 -1.71 -14.04 5.17
C THR A 239 -0.62 -14.16 6.24
N PRO A 240 -0.17 -15.40 6.58
CA PRO A 240 0.95 -15.55 7.48
C PRO A 240 2.16 -14.89 6.83
N VAL A 241 2.79 -13.96 7.55
CA VAL A 241 4.12 -13.46 7.19
C VAL A 241 4.98 -14.69 6.93
N SER A 242 5.38 -14.89 5.68
CA SER A 242 6.32 -15.93 5.32
C SER A 242 7.62 -15.61 6.06
N VAL A 243 7.82 -16.32 7.17
CA VAL A 243 9.08 -16.31 7.90
C VAL A 243 10.12 -16.79 6.90
N GLU A 244 10.92 -15.89 6.38
CA GLU A 244 12.12 -16.23 5.62
C GLU A 244 12.95 -17.19 6.48
N LYS A 245 12.86 -18.47 6.15
CA LYS A 245 13.74 -19.47 6.69
C LYS A 245 15.13 -19.19 6.12
N ASN A 246 15.96 -18.54 6.91
CA ASN A 246 17.40 -18.49 6.66
C ASN A 246 17.92 -19.93 6.49
N PRO A 247 18.40 -20.34 5.32
CA PRO A 247 19.04 -21.63 5.15
C PRO A 247 20.51 -21.50 5.53
N GLY A 248 20.86 -21.88 6.74
CA GLY A 248 22.27 -22.03 7.06
C GLY A 248 22.64 -21.91 8.52
N LYS A 249 22.38 -22.97 9.30
CA LYS A 249 23.36 -23.41 10.30
C LYS A 249 23.19 -24.90 10.58
N SER A 250 24.21 -25.62 10.20
CA SER A 250 24.45 -27.04 10.39
C SER A 250 24.07 -27.58 11.76
N ARG A 251 23.36 -28.68 11.70
CA ARG A 251 23.18 -29.64 12.78
C ARG A 251 24.54 -30.25 13.17
N LYS A 252 25.06 -29.92 14.35
CA LYS A 252 26.02 -30.75 15.02
C LYS A 252 25.32 -31.61 16.06
N GLN A 253 25.39 -32.92 15.83
CA GLN A 253 25.04 -33.98 16.77
C GLN A 253 25.83 -33.81 18.06
N ILE A 254 25.18 -33.87 19.20
CA ILE A 254 25.81 -34.25 20.46
C ILE A 254 25.03 -35.44 20.99
N LYS A 255 25.80 -36.52 21.13
CA LYS A 255 25.41 -37.82 21.67
C LYS A 255 25.10 -37.69 23.18
N SER A 256 24.21 -38.59 23.57
CA SER A 256 23.91 -39.00 24.94
C SER A 256 25.11 -39.41 25.74
N ASP A 257 25.16 -39.03 26.99
CA ASP A 257 25.64 -39.94 28.04
C ASP A 257 24.83 -39.73 29.34
N ARG A 258 24.31 -40.86 29.80
CA ARG A 258 23.71 -41.06 31.11
C ARG A 258 24.81 -41.21 32.13
N THR A 259 24.63 -40.63 33.31
CA THR A 259 24.89 -41.36 34.59
C THR A 259 24.22 -40.64 35.75
N SER A 260 23.58 -41.43 36.55
CA SER A 260 23.02 -41.37 37.86
C SER A 260 23.94 -40.78 38.96
N ASP A 261 23.36 -40.18 39.98
CA ASP A 261 23.32 -40.55 41.39
C ASP A 261 22.87 -39.38 42.26
N GLU A 262 21.81 -39.56 42.96
CA GLU A 262 21.46 -39.82 44.37
C GLU A 262 21.96 -38.81 45.43
N THR A 263 20.96 -38.54 46.35
CA THR A 263 20.98 -38.20 47.79
C THR A 263 21.31 -36.75 48.15
N SER A 264 20.66 -36.14 49.06
CA SER A 264 19.86 -36.33 50.26
C SER A 264 19.54 -34.95 50.86
N ALA A 265 18.35 -34.69 51.29
CA ALA A 265 17.78 -34.46 52.58
C ALA A 265 18.34 -33.36 53.51
N ASP A 266 17.37 -32.65 54.12
CA ASP A 266 17.37 -31.89 55.37
C ASP A 266 17.95 -30.46 55.33
N ASP A 267 17.22 -29.42 55.68
CA ASP A 267 16.71 -29.13 57.00
C ASP A 267 15.73 -27.91 57.06
N VAL A 268 14.81 -28.07 57.91
CA VAL A 268 13.81 -27.17 58.48
C VAL A 268 14.42 -25.91 59.12
N ASN A 269 13.89 -24.71 58.92
CA ASN A 269 13.35 -23.96 60.06
C ASN A 269 12.52 -22.72 59.74
N LYS A 270 11.42 -22.62 60.40
CA LYS A 270 10.45 -21.54 60.65
C LYS A 270 11.04 -20.13 60.80
N LYS A 271 10.35 -19.13 60.23
CA LYS A 271 9.88 -17.99 61.08
C LYS A 271 8.61 -17.34 60.45
N VAL A 272 7.58 -17.36 61.24
CA VAL A 272 6.35 -16.60 61.11
C VAL A 272 6.64 -15.15 61.51
N SER A 273 6.19 -14.18 60.72
CA SER A 273 5.91 -12.81 61.20
C SER A 273 4.89 -12.13 60.30
N ASP A 274 3.95 -11.49 60.89
CA ASP A 274 2.69 -10.84 60.64
C ASP A 274 2.48 -10.08 59.31
N PRO A 275 1.21 -9.96 58.87
CA PRO A 275 0.85 -9.24 57.64
C PRO A 275 0.55 -7.78 57.98
N SER A 276 1.42 -6.86 57.67
CA SER A 276 1.08 -5.47 57.51
C SER A 276 0.76 -5.21 56.02
N ALA A 277 -0.46 -4.78 55.80
CA ALA A 277 -1.01 -4.37 54.53
C ALA A 277 -0.15 -3.24 53.92
N GLU A 278 0.67 -3.57 52.97
CA GLU A 278 1.16 -2.63 51.96
C GLU A 278 0.28 -2.80 50.72
N THR A 279 -0.57 -1.81 50.52
CA THR A 279 -1.21 -1.56 49.21
C THR A 279 -0.10 -1.38 48.18
N GLU A 280 0.22 -2.44 47.47
CA GLU A 280 0.99 -2.31 46.21
C GLU A 280 0.16 -1.45 45.29
N GLU A 281 0.56 -0.18 45.16
CA GLU A 281 0.28 0.61 43.94
C GLU A 281 0.77 -0.21 42.76
N VAL A 282 -0.17 -0.78 42.03
CA VAL A 282 0.08 -1.35 40.72
C VAL A 282 0.61 -0.21 39.86
N LYS A 283 1.93 -0.06 39.85
CA LYS A 283 2.62 0.78 38.85
C LYS A 283 2.11 0.34 37.50
N ALA A 284 1.42 1.25 36.82
CA ALA A 284 1.09 1.11 35.43
C ALA A 284 2.36 0.63 34.68
N PRO A 285 2.28 -0.41 33.85
CA PRO A 285 3.42 -0.82 33.05
C PRO A 285 3.81 0.37 32.17
N ALA A 286 4.94 0.98 32.54
CA ALA A 286 5.58 1.98 31.72
C ALA A 286 5.89 1.31 30.38
N ASP A 287 5.52 2.01 29.29
CA ASP A 287 5.94 1.72 27.91
C ASP A 287 5.46 0.42 27.27
N ILE A 288 4.17 0.12 27.29
CA ILE A 288 3.54 -0.45 26.11
C ILE A 288 3.24 0.74 25.18
N GLN A 289 4.28 1.31 24.56
CA GLN A 289 4.11 1.97 23.29
C GLN A 289 3.67 0.86 22.34
N VAL A 290 2.37 0.82 22.08
CA VAL A 290 1.81 0.05 20.99
C VAL A 290 2.64 0.45 19.76
N LYS A 291 3.56 -0.42 19.35
CA LYS A 291 4.20 -0.32 18.04
C LYS A 291 3.06 -0.48 17.06
N VAL A 292 2.36 0.63 16.81
CA VAL A 292 1.44 0.75 15.70
C VAL A 292 2.30 0.42 14.49
N SER A 293 2.14 -0.79 13.96
CA SER A 293 2.89 -1.19 12.79
C SER A 293 2.70 -0.09 11.76
N GLU A 294 3.77 0.38 11.15
CA GLU A 294 3.69 1.40 10.09
C GLU A 294 2.88 0.89 8.89
N GLU A 295 2.62 -0.40 8.90
CA GLU A 295 1.77 -1.09 7.94
C GLU A 295 0.37 -0.49 7.95
N HIS A 296 -0.13 -0.21 6.76
CA HIS A 296 -1.47 0.32 6.49
C HIS A 296 -1.75 1.73 7.07
N LYS A 297 -0.73 2.55 7.28
CA LYS A 297 -0.85 3.91 7.82
C LYS A 297 -1.92 4.75 7.10
N MET A 298 -1.94 4.71 5.78
CA MET A 298 -2.89 5.48 4.98
C MET A 298 -4.32 4.93 5.06
N TYR A 299 -4.50 3.61 5.13
CA TYR A 299 -5.82 3.00 5.38
C TYR A 299 -6.36 3.38 6.77
N ARG A 300 -5.50 3.40 7.80
CA ARG A 300 -5.87 3.86 9.15
C ARG A 300 -6.30 5.32 9.15
N LYS A 301 -5.58 6.21 8.43
CA LYS A 301 -6.00 7.61 8.24
C LYS A 301 -7.36 7.71 7.56
N ALA A 302 -7.60 6.91 6.52
CA ALA A 302 -8.89 6.88 5.81
C ALA A 302 -10.04 6.44 6.73
N LEU A 303 -9.85 5.36 7.51
CA LEU A 303 -10.84 4.90 8.51
C LEU A 303 -11.11 5.96 9.58
N THR A 304 -10.06 6.52 10.18
CA THR A 304 -10.22 7.58 11.19
C THR A 304 -10.99 8.77 10.61
N ARG A 305 -10.69 9.19 9.40
CA ARG A 305 -11.41 10.26 8.72
C ARG A 305 -12.87 9.91 8.45
N ALA A 306 -13.14 8.66 8.06
CA ALA A 306 -14.52 8.17 7.88
C ALA A 306 -15.32 8.23 9.19
N TRP A 307 -14.75 7.77 10.30
CA TRP A 307 -15.42 7.80 11.62
C TRP A 307 -15.73 9.21 12.08
N LYS A 308 -14.79 10.16 11.90
CA LYS A 308 -15.02 11.59 12.20
C LYS A 308 -16.22 12.14 11.39
N ARG A 309 -16.33 11.80 10.13
CA ARG A 309 -17.46 12.20 9.28
C ARG A 309 -18.79 11.56 9.66
N LEU A 310 -18.75 10.39 10.32
CA LEU A 310 -19.91 9.70 10.85
C LEU A 310 -20.29 10.15 12.28
N GLY A 311 -19.58 11.15 12.84
CA GLY A 311 -19.92 11.80 14.09
C GLY A 311 -19.14 11.34 15.30
N TYR A 312 -18.05 10.57 15.13
CA TYR A 312 -17.13 10.29 16.22
C TYR A 312 -16.20 11.48 16.46
N SER A 313 -15.87 11.78 17.74
CA SER A 313 -14.80 12.72 18.06
C SER A 313 -13.45 12.20 17.58
N ASP A 314 -12.45 13.08 17.49
CA ASP A 314 -11.12 12.75 17.00
C ASP A 314 -10.53 11.55 17.72
N GLU A 315 -10.61 11.57 19.04
CA GLU A 315 -10.07 10.55 19.91
C GLU A 315 -10.80 9.20 19.78
N LEU A 316 -12.13 9.21 19.76
CA LEU A 316 -12.93 8.00 19.61
C LEU A 316 -12.83 7.41 18.18
N ALA A 317 -12.62 8.23 17.17
CA ALA A 317 -12.37 7.78 15.80
C ALA A 317 -11.03 7.04 15.70
N GLU A 318 -9.99 7.52 16.37
CA GLU A 318 -8.68 6.86 16.44
C GLU A 318 -8.77 5.53 17.19
N LEU A 319 -9.37 5.51 18.37
CA LEU A 319 -9.59 4.28 19.15
C LEU A 319 -10.40 3.25 18.36
N ARG A 320 -11.44 3.67 17.65
CA ARG A 320 -12.23 2.77 16.80
C ARG A 320 -11.38 2.18 15.67
N THR A 321 -10.54 2.99 15.03
CA THR A 321 -9.63 2.52 14.00
C THR A 321 -8.65 1.48 14.55
N GLN A 322 -8.07 1.74 15.72
CA GLN A 322 -7.19 0.78 16.40
C GLN A 322 -7.91 -0.54 16.70
N ILE A 323 -9.11 -0.50 17.29
CA ILE A 323 -9.92 -1.69 17.59
C ILE A 323 -10.19 -2.53 16.32
N ILE A 324 -10.40 -1.90 15.17
CA ILE A 324 -10.62 -2.61 13.90
C ILE A 324 -9.33 -3.24 13.39
N CYS A 325 -8.20 -2.52 13.52
CA CYS A 325 -6.91 -2.92 12.97
C CYS A 325 -6.10 -3.86 13.88
N THR A 326 -6.53 -4.09 15.14
CA THR A 326 -5.82 -5.01 16.03
C THR A 326 -6.43 -6.40 16.02
N GLY A 327 -5.57 -7.42 16.06
CA GLY A 327 -5.95 -8.83 16.18
C GLY A 327 -5.57 -9.44 17.56
N GLU A 328 -4.79 -8.71 18.38
CA GLU A 328 -4.28 -9.23 19.64
C GLU A 328 -5.26 -8.99 20.81
N GLU A 329 -5.53 -10.00 21.61
CA GLU A 329 -6.48 -9.93 22.70
C GLU A 329 -6.02 -8.98 23.83
N SER A 330 -4.73 -8.97 24.13
CA SER A 330 -4.10 -8.07 25.11
C SER A 330 -4.26 -6.60 24.73
N GLU A 331 -4.10 -6.29 23.44
CA GLU A 331 -4.26 -4.94 22.91
C GLU A 331 -5.73 -4.50 22.93
N LEU A 332 -6.66 -5.42 22.64
CA LEU A 332 -8.09 -5.16 22.74
C LEU A 332 -8.52 -4.82 24.18
N GLU A 333 -8.01 -5.55 25.18
CA GLU A 333 -8.32 -5.25 26.59
C GLU A 333 -7.77 -3.88 27.01
N TRP A 334 -6.52 -3.60 26.65
CA TRP A 334 -5.92 -2.29 26.91
C TRP A 334 -6.75 -1.15 26.27
N LEU A 335 -7.20 -1.32 25.01
CA LEU A 335 -8.07 -0.33 24.35
C LEU A 335 -9.41 -0.15 25.07
N ALA A 336 -10.03 -1.24 25.55
CA ALA A 336 -11.26 -1.16 26.33
C ALA A 336 -11.05 -0.39 27.64
N GLU A 337 -9.92 -0.61 28.33
CA GLU A 337 -9.55 0.13 29.52
C GLU A 337 -9.29 1.61 29.24
N GLN A 338 -8.61 1.93 28.16
CA GLN A 338 -8.41 3.33 27.73
C GLN A 338 -9.75 4.04 27.54
N VAL A 339 -10.74 3.38 26.91
CA VAL A 339 -12.08 3.95 26.76
C VAL A 339 -12.81 4.07 28.11
N ARG A 340 -12.67 3.10 29.04
CA ARG A 340 -13.32 3.14 30.34
C ARG A 340 -12.75 4.21 31.27
N ASN A 341 -11.44 4.40 31.27
CA ASN A 341 -10.74 5.27 32.21
C ASN A 341 -10.81 6.75 31.81
N ARG A 342 -11.29 7.09 30.63
CA ARG A 342 -11.41 8.46 30.14
C ARG A 342 -12.74 9.09 30.53
N GLN A 343 -12.70 10.38 30.86
CA GLN A 343 -13.90 11.17 31.09
C GLN A 343 -14.39 11.74 29.76
N PHE A 344 -15.31 11.03 29.14
CA PHE A 344 -15.97 11.52 27.92
C PHE A 344 -17.09 12.51 28.24
N ARG A 345 -17.28 13.48 27.33
CA ARG A 345 -18.44 14.37 27.38
C ARG A 345 -19.71 13.55 27.18
N ARG A 346 -20.85 14.13 27.63
CA ARG A 346 -22.15 13.44 27.55
C ARG A 346 -22.48 12.94 26.15
N GLU A 347 -22.14 13.73 25.12
CA GLU A 347 -22.37 13.44 23.70
C GLU A 347 -21.47 12.30 23.17
N GLU A 348 -20.34 12.06 23.81
CA GLU A 348 -19.36 11.04 23.41
C GLU A 348 -19.60 9.69 24.11
N LYS A 349 -20.34 9.69 25.24
CA LYS A 349 -20.54 8.48 26.06
C LYS A 349 -21.19 7.34 25.28
N ALA A 350 -22.16 7.63 24.42
CA ALA A 350 -22.79 6.62 23.59
C ALA A 350 -21.77 5.91 22.68
N CYS A 351 -20.92 6.70 22.03
CA CYS A 351 -19.86 6.16 21.15
C CYS A 351 -18.84 5.35 21.98
N ALA A 352 -18.45 5.86 23.15
CA ALA A 352 -17.51 5.19 24.05
C ALA A 352 -18.05 3.83 24.54
N TYR A 353 -19.28 3.77 25.05
CA TYR A 353 -19.90 2.50 25.44
C TYR A 353 -20.03 1.53 24.27
N LYS A 354 -20.39 2.02 23.08
CA LYS A 354 -20.43 1.18 21.88
C LYS A 354 -19.06 0.58 21.56
N LEU A 355 -17.98 1.36 21.64
CA LEU A 355 -16.63 0.85 21.38
C LEU A 355 -16.22 -0.23 22.40
N VAL A 356 -16.51 -0.06 23.69
CA VAL A 356 -16.27 -1.12 24.69
C VAL A 356 -17.08 -2.37 24.33
N GLY A 357 -18.33 -2.21 23.94
CA GLY A 357 -19.16 -3.30 23.46
C GLY A 357 -18.56 -4.03 22.25
N ASP A 358 -18.02 -3.28 21.28
CA ASP A 358 -17.38 -3.85 20.08
C ASP A 358 -16.12 -4.66 20.47
N VAL A 359 -15.32 -4.20 21.42
CA VAL A 359 -14.18 -4.94 21.95
C VAL A 359 -14.65 -6.25 22.62
N ARG A 360 -15.63 -6.16 23.52
CA ARG A 360 -16.17 -7.35 24.22
C ARG A 360 -16.76 -8.36 23.23
N MET A 361 -17.40 -7.89 22.17
CA MET A 361 -17.91 -8.76 21.11
C MET A 361 -16.77 -9.50 20.37
N LYS A 362 -15.67 -8.80 20.05
CA LYS A 362 -14.48 -9.43 19.46
C LYS A 362 -13.84 -10.49 20.36
N GLN A 363 -13.87 -10.26 21.67
CA GLN A 363 -13.38 -11.21 22.68
C GLN A 363 -14.34 -12.37 22.97
N GLY A 364 -15.51 -12.42 22.29
CA GLY A 364 -16.53 -13.43 22.55
C GLY A 364 -17.34 -13.21 23.83
N GLN A 365 -17.12 -12.12 24.55
CA GLN A 365 -17.81 -11.75 25.81
C GLN A 365 -19.16 -11.11 25.51
N THR A 366 -20.07 -11.89 24.92
CA THR A 366 -21.34 -11.40 24.36
C THR A 366 -22.22 -10.71 25.40
N ARG A 367 -22.31 -11.24 26.63
CA ARG A 367 -23.09 -10.64 27.72
C ARG A 367 -22.62 -9.23 28.06
N GLU A 368 -21.32 -9.04 28.26
CA GLU A 368 -20.73 -7.74 28.54
C GLU A 368 -20.85 -6.76 27.34
N ALA A 369 -20.72 -7.27 26.12
CA ALA A 369 -20.93 -6.48 24.92
C ALA A 369 -22.33 -5.88 24.89
N PHE A 370 -23.36 -6.68 25.08
CA PHE A 370 -24.76 -6.22 25.06
C PHE A 370 -25.08 -5.30 26.25
N ALA A 371 -24.48 -5.53 27.44
CA ALA A 371 -24.61 -4.60 28.55
C ALA A 371 -24.07 -3.19 28.22
N ASN A 372 -22.94 -3.12 27.52
CA ASN A 372 -22.37 -1.85 27.06
C ASN A 372 -23.22 -1.22 25.92
N TYR A 373 -23.73 -2.01 24.97
CA TYR A 373 -24.63 -1.50 23.94
C TYR A 373 -25.93 -0.91 24.49
N ARG A 374 -26.51 -1.51 25.54
CA ARG A 374 -27.67 -0.94 26.25
C ARG A 374 -27.35 0.39 26.89
N LYS A 375 -26.20 0.48 27.58
CA LYS A 375 -25.76 1.76 28.16
C LYS A 375 -25.57 2.84 27.11
N ALA A 376 -25.07 2.47 25.92
CA ALA A 376 -24.94 3.43 24.83
C ALA A 376 -26.29 4.03 24.41
N LEU A 377 -27.40 3.25 24.43
CA LEU A 377 -28.74 3.71 24.07
C LEU A 377 -29.34 4.75 25.06
N GLU A 378 -28.79 4.88 26.28
CA GLU A 378 -29.23 5.85 27.28
C GLU A 378 -28.74 7.28 26.97
N TYR A 379 -27.82 7.44 26.03
CA TYR A 379 -27.19 8.72 25.67
C TYR A 379 -27.56 9.17 24.27
N GLU A 380 -27.53 10.49 24.07
CA GLU A 380 -27.58 11.04 22.72
C GLU A 380 -26.41 10.56 21.87
N MET A 381 -26.66 10.25 20.61
CA MET A 381 -25.66 9.67 19.73
C MET A 381 -25.82 10.09 18.27
N PRO A 382 -24.74 10.08 17.47
CA PRO A 382 -24.81 10.27 16.03
C PRO A 382 -25.75 9.25 15.36
N SER A 383 -26.43 9.67 14.30
CA SER A 383 -27.38 8.81 13.58
C SER A 383 -26.79 7.50 13.10
N TYR A 384 -25.53 7.54 12.67
CA TYR A 384 -24.78 6.35 12.26
C TYR A 384 -24.64 5.34 13.42
N VAL A 385 -24.19 5.81 14.60
CA VAL A 385 -24.00 4.94 15.79
C VAL A 385 -25.32 4.31 16.22
N ARG A 386 -26.39 5.08 16.18
CA ARG A 386 -27.74 4.59 16.46
C ARG A 386 -28.14 3.49 15.47
N THR A 387 -27.93 3.71 14.19
CA THR A 387 -28.25 2.72 13.15
C THR A 387 -27.44 1.44 13.33
N GLU A 388 -26.14 1.52 13.66
CA GLU A 388 -25.33 0.33 13.93
C GLU A 388 -25.85 -0.45 15.14
N LEU A 389 -26.14 0.22 16.27
CA LEU A 389 -26.70 -0.43 17.44
C LEU A 389 -28.02 -1.12 17.13
N TYR A 390 -28.93 -0.46 16.41
CA TYR A 390 -30.19 -1.08 16.00
C TYR A 390 -29.96 -2.30 15.12
N ARG A 391 -29.01 -2.27 14.18
CA ARG A 391 -28.65 -3.45 13.38
C ARG A 391 -28.15 -4.61 14.25
N ILE A 392 -27.31 -4.33 15.24
CA ILE A 392 -26.80 -5.34 16.18
C ILE A 392 -27.98 -6.01 16.94
N PHE A 393 -28.86 -5.22 17.53
CA PHE A 393 -30.01 -5.76 18.27
C PHE A 393 -31.00 -6.50 17.37
N ILE A 394 -31.33 -5.96 16.20
CA ILE A 394 -32.27 -6.61 15.25
C ILE A 394 -31.68 -7.93 14.74
N ASN A 395 -30.40 -7.98 14.41
CA ASN A 395 -29.77 -9.21 13.97
C ASN A 395 -29.77 -10.28 15.05
N ASP A 396 -29.41 -9.91 16.28
CA ASP A 396 -29.45 -10.85 17.41
C ASP A 396 -30.87 -11.40 17.67
N LEU A 397 -31.88 -10.52 17.66
CA LEU A 397 -33.28 -10.92 17.81
C LEU A 397 -33.76 -11.82 16.66
N ASN A 398 -33.35 -11.51 15.43
CA ASN A 398 -33.70 -12.33 14.25
C ASN A 398 -33.03 -13.71 14.30
N ASP A 399 -31.77 -13.78 14.71
CA ASP A 399 -31.03 -15.03 14.83
C ASP A 399 -31.62 -15.90 15.93
N GLY A 400 -31.97 -15.31 17.09
CA GLY A 400 -32.68 -16.01 18.13
C GLY A 400 -34.08 -16.52 17.68
N SER A 401 -34.83 -15.72 16.94
CA SER A 401 -36.13 -16.12 16.37
C SER A 401 -35.98 -17.24 15.34
N ARG A 402 -34.97 -17.23 14.49
CA ARG A 402 -34.65 -18.29 13.54
C ARG A 402 -34.26 -19.57 14.25
N GLN A 403 -33.42 -19.49 15.29
CA GLN A 403 -33.08 -20.64 16.13
C GLN A 403 -34.35 -21.24 16.79
N ALA A 404 -35.19 -20.41 17.41
CA ALA A 404 -36.42 -20.83 18.02
C ALA A 404 -37.38 -21.56 17.04
N LYS A 405 -37.46 -21.10 15.77
CA LYS A 405 -38.26 -21.73 14.73
C LYS A 405 -37.69 -23.06 14.23
N SER A 406 -36.34 -23.19 14.24
CA SER A 406 -35.66 -24.42 13.77
C SER A 406 -35.80 -25.57 14.78
N PHE A 407 -36.06 -25.27 16.04
CA PHE A 407 -36.17 -26.24 17.12
C PHE A 407 -37.66 -26.65 17.37
N GLY A 408 -38.21 -27.51 16.64
CA GLY A 408 -39.62 -27.89 16.71
C GLY A 408 -40.16 -28.48 18.04
N LYS A 409 -39.42 -28.41 19.17
CA LYS A 409 -39.81 -28.92 20.50
C LYS A 409 -39.72 -27.82 21.57
N LYS A 410 -40.68 -27.85 22.53
CA LYS A 410 -40.79 -26.87 23.66
C LYS A 410 -39.50 -26.70 24.48
N THR A 411 -38.70 -27.73 24.63
CA THR A 411 -37.42 -27.72 25.39
C THR A 411 -36.36 -26.84 24.78
N ASP A 412 -36.42 -26.59 23.48
CA ASP A 412 -35.38 -25.85 22.77
C ASP A 412 -35.62 -24.33 22.79
N ILE A 413 -36.89 -23.92 23.00
CA ILE A 413 -37.29 -22.52 23.14
C ILE A 413 -36.74 -21.94 24.48
N THR A 414 -36.73 -22.76 25.54
CA THR A 414 -36.17 -22.36 26.84
C THR A 414 -34.69 -22.05 26.74
N VAL A 415 -33.91 -22.85 26.02
CA VAL A 415 -32.47 -22.61 25.83
C VAL A 415 -32.20 -21.31 25.06
N VAL A 416 -33.05 -20.97 24.08
CA VAL A 416 -32.94 -19.71 23.35
C VAL A 416 -33.32 -18.53 24.24
N LEU A 417 -34.39 -18.69 25.05
CA LEU A 417 -34.82 -17.68 26.02
C LEU A 417 -33.77 -17.46 27.11
N ASP A 418 -33.17 -18.53 27.64
CA ASP A 418 -32.10 -18.43 28.63
C ASP A 418 -30.85 -17.69 28.06
N LYS A 419 -30.45 -18.01 26.84
CA LYS A 419 -29.39 -17.26 26.17
C LYS A 419 -29.75 -15.81 25.93
N TRP A 420 -31.00 -15.48 25.70
CA TRP A 420 -31.46 -14.10 25.56
C TRP A 420 -31.48 -13.39 26.91
N LEU A 421 -32.00 -14.06 27.97
CA LEU A 421 -32.00 -13.52 29.33
C LEU A 421 -30.58 -13.25 29.85
N ASP A 422 -29.63 -14.09 29.49
CA ASP A 422 -28.20 -13.83 29.73
C ASP A 422 -27.69 -12.53 29.12
N LYS A 423 -28.23 -12.17 27.96
CA LYS A 423 -27.84 -10.93 27.24
C LYS A 423 -28.63 -9.70 27.69
N TYR A 424 -29.92 -9.87 28.00
CA TYR A 424 -30.88 -8.76 28.14
C TYR A 424 -31.45 -8.63 29.58
N GLU A 425 -30.89 -9.25 30.57
CA GLU A 425 -31.29 -9.21 31.97
C GLU A 425 -32.80 -9.46 32.22
N SER A 426 -33.70 -9.04 31.35
CA SER A 426 -35.14 -9.27 31.45
C SER A 426 -35.85 -9.23 30.09
N ILE A 427 -37.03 -9.87 29.99
CA ILE A 427 -37.90 -9.79 28.83
C ILE A 427 -38.42 -8.35 28.61
N GLU A 428 -38.58 -7.59 29.67
CA GLU A 428 -39.00 -6.17 29.60
C GLU A 428 -37.97 -5.30 28.89
N ASP A 429 -36.66 -5.57 29.08
CA ASP A 429 -35.60 -4.86 28.36
C ASP A 429 -35.63 -5.17 26.86
N ILE A 430 -35.90 -6.43 26.50
CA ILE A 430 -36.10 -6.79 25.09
C ILE A 430 -37.26 -6.02 24.50
N LYS A 431 -38.40 -5.96 25.19
CA LYS A 431 -39.57 -5.19 24.73
C LYS A 431 -39.28 -3.69 24.57
N LYS A 432 -38.58 -3.07 25.54
CA LYS A 432 -38.17 -1.66 25.45
C LYS A 432 -37.27 -1.39 24.26
N ILE A 433 -36.29 -2.26 24.01
CA ILE A 433 -35.39 -2.16 22.86
C ILE A 433 -36.18 -2.30 21.56
N VAL A 434 -37.04 -3.31 21.46
CA VAL A 434 -37.90 -3.51 20.27
C VAL A 434 -38.81 -2.29 20.04
N GLN A 435 -39.44 -1.76 21.07
CA GLN A 435 -40.25 -0.54 20.97
C GLN A 435 -39.42 0.66 20.53
N THR A 436 -38.21 0.85 21.06
CA THR A 436 -37.33 1.95 20.68
C THR A 436 -36.83 1.84 19.22
N VAL A 437 -36.68 0.61 18.74
CA VAL A 437 -36.22 0.30 17.37
C VAL A 437 -37.37 0.40 16.35
N THR A 438 -38.63 0.07 16.75
CA THR A 438 -39.77 0.01 15.83
C THR A 438 -40.56 1.34 15.73
N VAL A 439 -40.37 2.29 16.65
CA VAL A 439 -41.13 3.56 16.72
C VAL A 439 -40.45 4.70 15.94
N LYS A 440 -39.42 4.41 15.17
CA LYS A 440 -38.81 5.36 14.24
C LYS A 440 -38.46 4.69 12.92
#